data_f6e7c051e676ac478f8a5704c92b145c
#
_entry.id   f6e7c051e676ac478f8a5704c92b145c
#
_cell.length_a   1.000
_cell.length_b   1.000
_cell.length_c   1.000
_cell.angle_alpha   90.00
_cell.angle_beta   90.00
_cell.angle_gamma   90.00
#
_symmetry.space_group_name_H-M   'P 1'
#
loop_
_entity.id
_entity.type
_entity.pdbx_description
1 polymer ?
#
loop_
_entity_poly.entity_id
_entity_poly.type
_entity_poly.pdbx_seq_one_letter_code
_entity_poly.pdbx_strand_id
1 'polypeptide(L)'
;AQYPGMGKDLYDESSAVRELFRLAGDTAGFDVADLVFNGSEEELKATDKTQIAITVVNLAAATVIEERGLSSHGAAGFSLGEYAALVDAGVLEAKDAFLAVRERGMLMEEASRTLDSEEGSAGMVAAIGKDYAEILEILDAIGLENAYPAIYNSPVQTVIGGDAEAMNLLPEK
;
A
#
# COMPACT_ATOMS: atom_id res chain seq x y z
N ALA A 1 -1.05 8.41 1.62
CA ALA A 1 -0.76 8.53 0.21
C ALA A 1 0.69 9.01 0.07
N GLN A 2 1.42 8.40 -0.83
CA GLN A 2 2.80 8.73 -1.13
C GLN A 2 2.91 10.10 -1.82
N TYR A 3 3.97 10.84 -1.49
CA TYR A 3 4.30 12.12 -2.12
C TYR A 3 5.82 12.36 -2.03
N PRO A 4 6.42 13.10 -2.98
CA PRO A 4 7.84 13.43 -2.95
C PRO A 4 8.23 14.18 -1.67
N GLY A 5 9.32 13.75 -1.03
CA GLY A 5 9.80 14.32 0.22
C GLY A 5 9.18 13.74 1.50
N MET A 6 8.27 12.77 1.42
CA MET A 6 7.69 12.15 2.62
C MET A 6 8.77 11.54 3.53
N GLY A 7 8.73 11.86 4.84
CA GLY A 7 9.67 11.35 5.84
C GLY A 7 11.08 11.91 5.74
N LYS A 8 11.33 12.97 4.93
CA LYS A 8 12.65 13.59 4.85
C LYS A 8 13.09 14.23 6.16
N ASP A 9 12.19 14.83 6.88
CA ASP A 9 12.40 15.38 8.21
C ASP A 9 12.87 14.31 9.21
N LEU A 10 12.25 13.13 9.18
CA LEU A 10 12.64 11.98 10.01
C LEU A 10 14.04 11.46 9.62
N TYR A 11 14.33 11.41 8.32
CA TYR A 11 15.64 11.02 7.79
C TYR A 11 16.75 11.99 8.22
N ASP A 12 16.48 13.29 8.14
CA ASP A 12 17.45 14.33 8.51
C ASP A 12 17.72 14.32 10.04
N GLU A 13 16.71 14.02 10.86
CA GLU A 13 16.80 14.01 12.34
C GLU A 13 17.51 12.77 12.88
N SER A 14 17.20 11.55 12.38
CA SER A 14 17.61 10.29 13.00
C SER A 14 18.65 9.52 12.18
N SER A 15 19.74 9.08 12.85
CA SER A 15 20.70 8.16 12.24
C SER A 15 20.14 6.75 12.05
N ALA A 16 19.25 6.30 12.92
CA ALA A 16 18.59 5.00 12.79
C ALA A 16 17.65 4.99 11.57
N VAL A 17 16.96 6.10 11.30
CA VAL A 17 16.15 6.25 10.09
C VAL A 17 17.00 6.20 8.83
N ARG A 18 18.17 6.87 8.81
CA ARG A 18 19.10 6.76 7.67
C ARG A 18 19.54 5.33 7.40
N GLU A 19 19.78 4.56 8.46
CA GLU A 19 20.12 3.14 8.34
C GLU A 19 18.96 2.29 7.82
N LEU A 20 17.71 2.58 8.21
CA LEU A 20 16.52 1.95 7.63
C LEU A 20 16.40 2.22 6.13
N PHE A 21 16.60 3.46 5.69
CA PHE A 21 16.58 3.80 4.26
C PHE A 21 17.72 3.10 3.50
N ARG A 22 18.91 3.02 4.08
CA ARG A 22 20.02 2.26 3.49
C ARG A 22 19.67 0.78 3.35
N LEU A 23 19.13 0.17 4.39
CA LEU A 23 18.70 -1.23 4.39
C LEU A 23 17.59 -1.49 3.35
N ALA A 24 16.64 -0.57 3.24
CA ALA A 24 15.60 -0.63 2.21
C ALA A 24 16.19 -0.56 0.81
N GLY A 25 17.17 0.34 0.57
CA GLY A 25 17.86 0.48 -0.71
C GLY A 25 18.67 -0.77 -1.08
N ASP A 26 19.45 -1.31 -0.13
CA ASP A 26 20.20 -2.56 -0.32
C ASP A 26 19.26 -3.73 -0.68
N THR A 27 18.07 -3.77 -0.09
CA THR A 27 17.08 -4.80 -0.33
C THR A 27 16.35 -4.60 -1.67
N ALA A 28 16.03 -3.36 -2.00
CA ALA A 28 15.34 -3.00 -3.25
C ALA A 28 16.23 -3.12 -4.49
N GLY A 29 17.54 -2.87 -4.33
CA GLY A 29 18.48 -2.79 -5.43
C GLY A 29 18.49 -1.42 -6.15
N PHE A 30 17.91 -0.39 -5.53
CA PHE A 30 17.93 1.01 -5.98
C PHE A 30 17.95 1.97 -4.78
N ASP A 31 18.30 3.24 -5.04
CA ASP A 31 18.32 4.26 -3.99
C ASP A 31 16.90 4.67 -3.59
N VAL A 32 16.41 4.11 -2.48
CA VAL A 32 15.07 4.39 -1.94
C VAL A 32 14.97 5.81 -1.40
N ALA A 33 16.06 6.35 -0.84
CA ALA A 33 16.08 7.73 -0.33
C ALA A 33 15.95 8.74 -1.49
N ASP A 34 16.70 8.52 -2.57
CA ASP A 34 16.61 9.39 -3.75
C ASP A 34 15.21 9.31 -4.38
N LEU A 35 14.66 8.11 -4.56
CA LEU A 35 13.29 7.92 -5.05
C LEU A 35 12.26 8.67 -4.18
N VAL A 36 12.34 8.52 -2.86
CA VAL A 36 11.35 9.10 -1.93
C VAL A 36 11.47 10.62 -1.85
N PHE A 37 12.68 11.17 -1.89
CA PHE A 37 12.90 12.61 -1.67
C PHE A 37 12.90 13.43 -2.96
N ASN A 38 13.39 12.87 -4.05
CA ASN A 38 13.61 13.57 -5.32
C ASN A 38 12.84 12.98 -6.51
N GLY A 39 12.26 11.77 -6.35
CA GLY A 39 11.47 11.12 -7.39
C GLY A 39 10.19 11.89 -7.73
N SER A 40 9.69 11.71 -8.94
CA SER A 40 8.41 12.25 -9.38
C SER A 40 7.23 11.52 -8.71
N GLU A 41 6.05 12.14 -8.70
CA GLU A 41 4.83 11.47 -8.25
C GLU A 41 4.52 10.20 -9.05
N GLU A 42 4.85 10.18 -10.32
CA GLU A 42 4.63 9.03 -11.21
C GLU A 42 5.54 7.86 -10.82
N GLU A 43 6.83 8.11 -10.58
CA GLU A 43 7.76 7.10 -10.11
C GLU A 43 7.37 6.52 -8.75
N LEU A 44 6.87 7.37 -7.84
CA LEU A 44 6.39 6.95 -6.53
C LEU A 44 5.06 6.18 -6.60
N LYS A 45 4.28 6.29 -7.68
CA LYS A 45 3.03 5.53 -7.87
C LYS A 45 3.26 4.13 -8.44
N ALA A 46 4.42 3.85 -9.01
CA ALA A 46 4.75 2.52 -9.53
C ALA A 46 4.65 1.47 -8.41
N THR A 47 3.85 0.42 -8.62
CA THR A 47 3.45 -0.54 -7.58
C THR A 47 4.64 -1.26 -6.97
N ASP A 48 5.66 -1.57 -7.76
CA ASP A 48 6.89 -2.23 -7.35
C ASP A 48 7.77 -1.35 -6.45
N LYS A 49 7.69 -0.02 -6.58
CA LYS A 49 8.49 0.96 -5.83
C LYS A 49 7.74 1.54 -4.63
N THR A 50 6.44 1.83 -4.80
CA THR A 50 5.65 2.51 -3.77
C THR A 50 5.57 1.71 -2.47
N GLN A 51 5.54 0.38 -2.55
CA GLN A 51 5.37 -0.45 -1.36
C GLN A 51 6.56 -0.37 -0.41
N ILE A 52 7.79 -0.45 -0.94
CA ILE A 52 8.98 -0.31 -0.10
C ILE A 52 9.15 1.14 0.39
N ALA A 53 8.83 2.14 -0.45
CA ALA A 53 8.89 3.55 -0.09
C ALA A 53 7.95 3.88 1.09
N ILE A 54 6.70 3.44 1.05
CA ILE A 54 5.74 3.65 2.15
C ILE A 54 6.17 2.87 3.40
N THR A 55 6.63 1.63 3.25
CA THR A 55 7.03 0.80 4.40
C THR A 55 8.21 1.41 5.14
N VAL A 56 9.25 1.90 4.43
CA VAL A 56 10.39 2.54 5.10
C VAL A 56 9.99 3.83 5.83
N VAL A 57 9.08 4.62 5.28
CA VAL A 57 8.59 5.85 5.95
C VAL A 57 7.74 5.51 7.18
N ASN A 58 6.91 4.46 7.14
CA ASN A 58 6.17 3.98 8.30
C ASN A 58 7.12 3.53 9.43
N LEU A 59 8.15 2.75 9.10
CA LEU A 59 9.16 2.34 10.08
C LEU A 59 9.99 3.53 10.58
N ALA A 60 10.32 4.49 9.73
CA ALA A 60 10.99 5.73 10.12
C ALA A 60 10.18 6.50 11.17
N ALA A 61 8.87 6.63 10.98
CA ALA A 61 8.00 7.28 11.95
C ALA A 61 7.97 6.53 13.29
N ALA A 62 7.83 5.21 13.27
CA ALA A 62 7.86 4.37 14.48
C ALA A 62 9.21 4.51 15.21
N THR A 63 10.34 4.46 14.49
CA THR A 63 11.69 4.61 15.03
C THR A 63 11.87 5.94 15.77
N VAL A 64 11.47 7.06 15.16
CA VAL A 64 11.61 8.39 15.79
C VAL A 64 10.72 8.53 17.02
N ILE A 65 9.53 7.95 17.01
CA ILE A 65 8.62 7.94 18.18
C ILE A 65 9.27 7.14 19.33
N GLU A 66 9.87 6.00 19.03
CA GLU A 66 10.57 5.17 20.00
C GLU A 66 11.83 5.86 20.55
N GLU A 67 12.64 6.51 19.72
CA GLU A 67 13.80 7.33 20.14
C GLU A 67 13.39 8.46 21.09
N ARG A 68 12.17 8.95 21.00
CA ARG A 68 11.60 9.95 21.93
C ARG A 68 11.02 9.33 23.20
N GLY A 69 11.21 8.05 23.42
CA GLY A 69 10.80 7.34 24.64
C GLY A 69 9.33 6.94 24.69
N LEU A 70 8.65 6.98 23.56
CA LEU A 70 7.27 6.50 23.43
C LEU A 70 7.29 5.07 22.86
N SER A 71 6.57 4.15 23.50
CA SER A 71 6.41 2.77 23.03
C SER A 71 4.96 2.46 22.74
N SER A 72 4.71 1.68 21.71
CA SER A 72 3.39 1.15 21.39
C SER A 72 3.00 0.05 22.40
N HIS A 73 1.70 -0.05 22.71
CA HIS A 73 1.13 -1.19 23.44
C HIS A 73 0.53 -2.23 22.49
N GLY A 74 0.51 -1.93 21.22
CA GLY A 74 0.02 -2.77 20.14
C GLY A 74 0.12 -2.03 18.81
N ALA A 75 0.23 -2.78 17.74
CA ALA A 75 0.32 -2.26 16.39
C ALA A 75 -0.80 -2.82 15.52
N ALA A 76 -1.30 -2.02 14.59
CA ALA A 76 -2.25 -2.44 13.57
C ALA A 76 -1.86 -1.80 12.24
N GLY A 77 -2.09 -2.51 11.17
CA GLY A 77 -1.79 -2.03 9.82
C GLY A 77 -2.94 -2.30 8.86
N PHE A 78 -3.20 -1.37 7.96
CA PHE A 78 -4.15 -1.53 6.88
C PHE A 78 -3.39 -1.92 5.60
N SER A 79 -3.71 -3.09 5.01
CA SER A 79 -3.07 -3.61 3.80
C SER A 79 -1.54 -3.59 3.92
N LEU A 80 -0.85 -2.78 3.15
CA LEU A 80 0.61 -2.63 3.20
C LEU A 80 1.13 -2.25 4.60
N GLY A 81 0.38 -1.48 5.37
CA GLY A 81 0.77 -1.05 6.72
C GLY A 81 0.92 -2.20 7.71
N GLU A 82 0.35 -3.38 7.43
CA GLU A 82 0.49 -4.58 8.25
C GLU A 82 1.95 -5.02 8.40
N TYR A 83 2.76 -4.90 7.35
CA TYR A 83 4.19 -5.26 7.41
C TYR A 83 4.97 -4.37 8.38
N ALA A 84 4.70 -3.07 8.38
CA ALA A 84 5.33 -2.16 9.35
C ALA A 84 4.83 -2.44 10.78
N ALA A 85 3.55 -2.76 10.95
CA ALA A 85 2.99 -3.16 12.25
C ALA A 85 3.61 -4.46 12.78
N LEU A 86 3.89 -5.43 11.91
CA LEU A 86 4.58 -6.67 12.29
C LEU A 86 6.03 -6.43 12.73
N VAL A 87 6.71 -5.46 12.13
CA VAL A 87 8.06 -5.05 12.56
C VAL A 87 7.99 -4.34 13.92
N ASP A 88 7.08 -3.38 14.11
CA ASP A 88 6.88 -2.68 15.38
C ASP A 88 6.52 -3.64 16.52
N ALA A 89 5.76 -4.69 16.23
CA ALA A 89 5.41 -5.75 17.16
C ALA A 89 6.54 -6.78 17.41
N GLY A 90 7.70 -6.65 16.75
CA GLY A 90 8.83 -7.59 16.87
C GLY A 90 8.58 -8.98 16.25
N VAL A 91 7.60 -9.11 15.36
CA VAL A 91 7.28 -10.36 14.66
C VAL A 91 8.16 -10.56 13.42
N LEU A 92 8.51 -9.47 12.73
CA LEU A 92 9.39 -9.46 11.57
C LEU A 92 10.59 -8.55 11.82
N GLU A 93 11.73 -8.92 11.26
CA GLU A 93 12.85 -7.99 11.09
C GLU A 93 12.55 -7.01 9.93
N ALA A 94 13.04 -5.77 10.03
CA ALA A 94 12.83 -4.76 8.99
C ALA A 94 13.29 -5.23 7.60
N LYS A 95 14.41 -5.96 7.53
CA LYS A 95 14.92 -6.54 6.29
C LYS A 95 13.93 -7.51 5.65
N ASP A 96 13.32 -8.38 6.45
CA ASP A 96 12.37 -9.39 5.95
C ASP A 96 11.07 -8.72 5.50
N ALA A 97 10.63 -7.68 6.21
CA ALA A 97 9.51 -6.86 5.77
C ALA A 97 9.80 -6.18 4.41
N PHE A 98 10.99 -5.61 4.20
CA PHE A 98 11.36 -5.00 2.93
C PHE A 98 11.42 -6.03 1.79
N LEU A 99 11.93 -7.24 2.05
CA LEU A 99 11.91 -8.34 1.07
C LEU A 99 10.46 -8.72 0.72
N ALA A 100 9.61 -8.90 1.72
CA ALA A 100 8.22 -9.31 1.52
C ALA A 100 7.42 -8.26 0.73
N VAL A 101 7.53 -6.96 1.07
CA VAL A 101 6.79 -5.90 0.37
C VAL A 101 7.32 -5.65 -1.04
N ARG A 102 8.62 -5.87 -1.29
CA ARG A 102 9.19 -5.84 -2.63
C ARG A 102 8.58 -6.92 -3.51
N GLU A 103 8.62 -8.18 -3.05
CA GLU A 103 8.02 -9.32 -3.78
C GLU A 103 6.52 -9.11 -3.99
N ARG A 104 5.82 -8.65 -2.96
CA ARG A 104 4.39 -8.30 -3.05
C ARG A 104 4.13 -7.26 -4.13
N GLY A 105 4.93 -6.20 -4.18
CA GLY A 105 4.80 -5.15 -5.19
C GLY A 105 4.98 -5.67 -6.61
N MET A 106 6.01 -6.49 -6.83
CA MET A 106 6.29 -7.10 -8.13
C MET A 106 5.17 -8.03 -8.58
N LEU A 107 4.70 -8.92 -7.68
CA LEU A 107 3.61 -9.86 -7.98
C LEU A 107 2.27 -9.14 -8.24
N MET A 108 1.97 -8.06 -7.51
CA MET A 108 0.76 -7.27 -7.74
C MET A 108 0.81 -6.54 -9.09
N GLU A 109 1.97 -5.99 -9.44
CA GLU A 109 2.18 -5.35 -10.75
C GLU A 109 2.04 -6.37 -11.90
N GLU A 110 2.63 -7.56 -11.75
CA GLU A 110 2.51 -8.64 -12.73
C GLU A 110 1.05 -9.09 -12.86
N ALA A 111 0.36 -9.34 -11.74
CA ALA A 111 -1.03 -9.73 -11.75
C ALA A 111 -1.94 -8.68 -12.39
N SER A 112 -1.72 -7.39 -12.08
CA SER A 112 -2.49 -6.29 -12.69
C SER A 112 -2.36 -6.30 -14.20
N ARG A 113 -1.13 -6.43 -14.72
CA ARG A 113 -0.88 -6.46 -16.19
C ARG A 113 -1.55 -7.63 -16.91
N THR A 114 -1.73 -8.78 -16.23
CA THR A 114 -2.43 -9.92 -16.83
C THR A 114 -3.93 -9.70 -17.01
N LEU A 115 -4.48 -8.71 -16.31
CA LEU A 115 -5.91 -8.35 -16.34
C LEU A 115 -6.19 -7.12 -17.21
N ASP A 116 -5.15 -6.49 -17.79
CA ASP A 116 -5.31 -5.40 -18.74
C ASP A 116 -5.90 -5.92 -20.05
N SER A 117 -6.80 -5.14 -20.64
CA SER A 117 -7.45 -5.42 -21.91
C SER A 117 -7.47 -4.17 -22.80
N GLU A 118 -7.97 -4.30 -24.04
CA GLU A 118 -8.20 -3.16 -24.91
C GLU A 118 -9.27 -2.18 -24.36
N GLU A 119 -10.09 -2.63 -23.41
CA GLU A 119 -11.16 -1.86 -22.78
C GLU A 119 -10.66 -1.07 -21.56
N GLY A 120 -9.45 -1.35 -21.08
CA GLY A 120 -8.82 -0.68 -19.93
C GLY A 120 -8.11 -1.65 -19.01
N SER A 121 -7.89 -1.20 -17.77
CA SER A 121 -7.19 -1.95 -16.73
C SER A 121 -8.14 -2.39 -15.63
N ALA A 122 -7.86 -3.56 -15.05
CA ALA A 122 -8.47 -4.00 -13.81
C ALA A 122 -8.14 -3.02 -12.66
N GLY A 123 -9.01 -2.95 -11.67
CA GLY A 123 -8.82 -1.99 -10.60
C GLY A 123 -9.69 -2.24 -9.37
N MET A 124 -9.77 -1.20 -8.54
CA MET A 124 -10.58 -1.21 -7.34
C MET A 124 -11.33 0.12 -7.18
N VAL A 125 -12.58 0.04 -6.74
CA VAL A 125 -13.42 1.20 -6.43
C VAL A 125 -14.00 1.06 -5.02
N ALA A 126 -14.02 2.15 -4.25
CA ALA A 126 -14.62 2.17 -2.92
C ALA A 126 -16.10 2.55 -3.03
N ALA A 127 -16.99 1.63 -2.69
CA ALA A 127 -18.40 1.90 -2.50
C ALA A 127 -18.63 2.43 -1.08
N ILE A 128 -19.20 3.62 -0.96
CA ILE A 128 -19.40 4.33 0.30
C ILE A 128 -20.89 4.61 0.52
N GLY A 129 -21.36 4.42 1.76
CA GLY A 129 -22.74 4.72 2.17
C GLY A 129 -23.71 3.55 1.97
N LYS A 130 -23.18 2.37 1.61
CA LYS A 130 -23.94 1.13 1.47
C LYS A 130 -23.38 0.05 2.37
N ASP A 131 -24.24 -0.78 2.92
CA ASP A 131 -23.79 -1.95 3.67
C ASP A 131 -23.37 -3.09 2.71
N TYR A 132 -22.74 -4.11 3.29
CA TYR A 132 -22.19 -5.23 2.50
C TYR A 132 -23.29 -6.02 1.74
N ALA A 133 -24.46 -6.19 2.34
CA ALA A 133 -25.56 -6.90 1.70
C ALA A 133 -26.14 -6.13 0.52
N GLU A 134 -26.33 -4.81 0.68
CA GLU A 134 -26.73 -3.92 -0.42
C GLU A 134 -25.73 -3.95 -1.57
N ILE A 135 -24.41 -4.01 -1.29
CA ILE A 135 -23.37 -4.11 -2.35
C ILE A 135 -23.50 -5.42 -3.13
N LEU A 136 -23.73 -6.55 -2.43
CA LEU A 136 -23.93 -7.83 -3.11
C LEU A 136 -25.17 -7.81 -4.01
N GLU A 137 -26.28 -7.25 -3.53
CA GLU A 137 -27.51 -7.11 -4.33
C GLU A 137 -27.30 -6.22 -5.57
N ILE A 138 -26.52 -5.12 -5.44
CA ILE A 138 -26.20 -4.23 -6.55
C ILE A 138 -25.33 -4.96 -7.59
N LEU A 139 -24.28 -5.67 -7.17
CA LEU A 139 -23.42 -6.42 -8.07
C LEU A 139 -24.18 -7.51 -8.83
N ASP A 140 -25.07 -8.25 -8.15
CA ASP A 140 -25.93 -9.24 -8.75
C ASP A 140 -26.90 -8.61 -9.78
N ALA A 141 -27.51 -7.48 -9.42
CA ALA A 141 -28.46 -6.77 -10.29
C ALA A 141 -27.81 -6.17 -11.55
N ILE A 142 -26.54 -5.75 -11.46
CA ILE A 142 -25.77 -5.25 -12.61
C ILE A 142 -25.32 -6.40 -13.51
N GLY A 143 -25.14 -7.61 -12.97
CA GLY A 143 -24.75 -8.80 -13.69
C GLY A 143 -23.30 -8.82 -14.18
N LEU A 144 -22.41 -8.14 -13.45
CA LEU A 144 -20.96 -8.16 -13.73
C LEU A 144 -20.35 -9.47 -13.25
N GLU A 145 -19.81 -10.27 -14.17
CA GLU A 145 -19.21 -11.57 -13.85
C GLU A 145 -17.90 -11.46 -13.08
N ASN A 146 -17.14 -10.38 -13.31
CA ASN A 146 -15.79 -10.17 -12.76
C ASN A 146 -15.72 -8.96 -11.81
N ALA A 147 -16.74 -8.75 -10.99
CA ALA A 147 -16.76 -7.74 -9.93
C ALA A 147 -16.99 -8.40 -8.58
N TYR A 148 -16.09 -8.18 -7.63
CA TYR A 148 -16.09 -8.87 -6.34
C TYR A 148 -15.88 -7.90 -5.19
N PRO A 149 -16.63 -8.03 -4.07
CA PRO A 149 -16.29 -7.30 -2.85
C PRO A 149 -14.96 -7.84 -2.30
N ALA A 150 -13.92 -7.00 -2.41
CA ALA A 150 -12.54 -7.36 -2.11
C ALA A 150 -12.13 -7.02 -0.68
N ILE A 151 -12.57 -5.86 -0.15
CA ILE A 151 -12.17 -5.38 1.18
C ILE A 151 -13.38 -4.78 1.90
N TYR A 152 -13.68 -5.29 3.10
CA TYR A 152 -14.67 -4.71 4.01
C TYR A 152 -13.97 -3.76 4.98
N ASN A 153 -14.06 -2.46 4.75
CA ASN A 153 -13.40 -1.43 5.56
C ASN A 153 -14.21 -1.00 6.77
N SER A 154 -15.53 -0.91 6.61
CA SER A 154 -16.45 -0.52 7.65
C SER A 154 -17.88 -0.96 7.30
N PRO A 155 -18.86 -0.86 8.21
CA PRO A 155 -20.25 -1.18 7.90
C PRO A 155 -20.84 -0.47 6.68
N VAL A 156 -20.25 0.66 6.27
CA VAL A 156 -20.73 1.50 5.17
C VAL A 156 -19.65 1.78 4.11
N GLN A 157 -18.60 0.97 4.08
CA GLN A 157 -17.54 1.08 3.05
C GLN A 157 -17.00 -0.29 2.70
N THR A 158 -17.22 -0.70 1.45
CA THR A 158 -16.64 -1.91 0.85
C THR A 158 -15.87 -1.54 -0.41
N VAL A 159 -14.67 -2.07 -0.58
CA VAL A 159 -13.92 -1.95 -1.83
C VAL A 159 -14.30 -3.11 -2.73
N ILE A 160 -14.64 -2.78 -3.98
CA ILE A 160 -14.97 -3.73 -5.03
C ILE A 160 -13.77 -3.80 -5.97
N GLY A 161 -13.24 -4.98 -6.20
CA GLY A 161 -12.24 -5.26 -7.23
C GLY A 161 -12.92 -5.81 -8.46
N GLY A 162 -12.39 -5.51 -9.65
CA GLY A 162 -12.94 -6.03 -10.89
C GLY A 162 -12.05 -5.79 -12.11
N ASP A 163 -12.45 -6.34 -13.23
CA ASP A 163 -11.82 -6.12 -14.52
C ASP A 163 -12.11 -4.72 -15.11
N ALA A 164 -11.65 -4.47 -16.34
CA ALA A 164 -11.84 -3.20 -17.02
C ALA A 164 -13.32 -2.85 -17.20
N GLU A 165 -14.19 -3.81 -17.52
CA GLU A 165 -15.64 -3.60 -17.67
C GLU A 165 -16.26 -3.12 -16.36
N ALA A 166 -15.93 -3.80 -15.25
CA ALA A 166 -16.39 -3.42 -13.92
C ALA A 166 -15.90 -2.01 -13.54
N MET A 167 -14.63 -1.68 -13.81
CA MET A 167 -14.06 -0.37 -13.51
C MET A 167 -14.69 0.76 -14.31
N ASN A 168 -15.17 0.50 -15.51
CA ASN A 168 -15.86 1.48 -16.34
C ASN A 168 -17.31 1.72 -15.91
N LEU A 169 -17.99 0.70 -15.36
CA LEU A 169 -19.41 0.78 -15.01
C LEU A 169 -19.67 1.20 -13.55
N LEU A 170 -18.85 0.74 -12.61
CA LEU A 170 -19.09 0.96 -11.15
C LEU A 170 -18.98 2.42 -10.70
N PRO A 171 -18.03 3.24 -11.15
CA PRO A 171 -17.88 4.62 -10.65
C PRO A 171 -19.05 5.57 -10.95
N GLU A 172 -19.90 5.19 -11.89
CA GLU A 172 -21.03 6.03 -12.33
C GLU A 172 -22.35 5.71 -11.58
N LYS A 173 -22.32 4.80 -10.63
CA LYS A 173 -23.49 4.33 -9.86
C LYS A 173 -23.36 4.64 -8.37
#